data_8b2450bba0528b84795b9c9ab3406d62
#
_entry.id   8b2450bba0528b84795b9c9ab3406d62
#
_cell.length_a   1.000
_cell.length_b   1.000
_cell.length_c   1.000
_cell.angle_alpha   90.00
_cell.angle_beta   90.00
_cell.angle_gamma   90.00
#
_symmetry.space_group_name_H-M   'P 1'
#
loop_
_entity.id
_entity.type
_entity.pdbx_description
1 polymer ?
#
loop_
_entity_poly.entity_id
_entity_poly.type
_entity_poly.pdbx_seq_one_letter_code
_entity_poly.pdbx_strand_id
1 'polypeptide(L)'
;MRRATAIPTLQSLRAGGKRALAQALALIETARGTEELADLLDMAAADPKAHVAGLTGPPGVGKSTLTNALIRDWRSKDETVGVIAVDPSSRATGGALLGDRARMQTDPDDKGVYVRSMAARDRLGGLSDDTVAA
;
A
#
# COMPACT_ATOMS: atom_id res chain seq x y z
N MET A 1 16.03 -15.23 19.59
CA MET A 1 16.76 -14.15 18.92
C MET A 1 16.02 -13.79 17.63
N ARG A 2 15.23 -12.73 17.62
CA ARG A 2 14.59 -12.25 16.38
C ARG A 2 15.70 -11.64 15.52
N ARG A 3 15.98 -12.21 14.34
CA ARG A 3 16.82 -11.56 13.35
C ARG A 3 16.20 -10.20 13.04
N ALA A 4 16.94 -9.13 13.31
CA ALA A 4 16.57 -7.82 12.80
C ALA A 4 16.43 -7.95 11.28
N THR A 5 15.23 -7.74 10.77
CA THR A 5 15.00 -7.76 9.33
C THR A 5 15.71 -6.53 8.78
N ALA A 6 16.78 -6.74 8.05
CA ALA A 6 17.53 -5.64 7.44
C ALA A 6 16.57 -4.81 6.54
N ILE A 7 16.62 -3.51 6.69
CA ILE A 7 15.82 -2.60 5.85
C ILE A 7 16.37 -2.69 4.41
N PRO A 8 15.50 -2.93 3.41
CA PRO A 8 15.93 -3.04 2.03
C PRO A 8 16.43 -1.67 1.51
N THR A 9 17.39 -1.70 0.62
CA THR A 9 17.77 -0.49 -0.13
C THR A 9 16.70 -0.17 -1.18
N LEU A 10 16.57 1.10 -1.58
CA LEU A 10 15.63 1.50 -2.63
C LEU A 10 15.86 0.72 -3.95
N GLN A 11 17.11 0.44 -4.28
CA GLN A 11 17.46 -0.35 -5.47
C GLN A 11 16.96 -1.80 -5.35
N SER A 12 17.18 -2.45 -4.20
CA SER A 12 16.72 -3.83 -3.96
C SER A 12 15.19 -3.90 -3.92
N LEU A 13 14.54 -2.86 -3.43
CA LEU A 13 13.09 -2.75 -3.40
C LEU A 13 12.52 -2.68 -4.83
N ARG A 14 13.07 -1.83 -5.68
CA ARG A 14 12.65 -1.70 -7.07
C ARG A 14 12.90 -2.96 -7.91
N ALA A 15 13.95 -3.70 -7.61
CA ALA A 15 14.29 -4.96 -8.31
C ALA A 15 13.55 -6.19 -7.76
N GLY A 16 13.08 -6.14 -6.52
CA GLY A 16 12.63 -7.33 -5.77
C GLY A 16 11.15 -7.71 -5.92
N GLY A 17 10.37 -6.97 -6.70
CA GLY A 17 8.97 -7.26 -7.00
C GLY A 17 8.04 -7.21 -5.77
N LYS A 18 6.88 -7.86 -5.88
CA LYS A 18 5.80 -7.83 -4.86
C LYS A 18 6.27 -8.23 -3.45
N ARG A 19 7.18 -9.19 -3.34
CA ARG A 19 7.67 -9.66 -2.05
C ARG A 19 8.50 -8.61 -1.33
N ALA A 20 9.42 -7.95 -2.04
CA ALA A 20 10.24 -6.89 -1.47
C ALA A 20 9.37 -5.70 -1.07
N LEU A 21 8.39 -5.33 -1.90
CA LEU A 21 7.43 -4.28 -1.59
C LEU A 21 6.61 -4.62 -0.34
N ALA A 22 6.09 -5.84 -0.21
CA ALA A 22 5.36 -6.29 0.96
C ALA A 22 6.20 -6.20 2.24
N GLN A 23 7.49 -6.57 2.18
CA GLN A 23 8.42 -6.46 3.29
C GLN A 23 8.68 -5.00 3.68
N ALA A 24 8.89 -4.12 2.71
CA ALA A 24 9.11 -2.70 2.96
C ALA A 24 7.89 -2.04 3.62
N LEU A 25 6.68 -2.33 3.13
CA LEU A 25 5.45 -1.81 3.72
C LEU A 25 5.22 -2.34 5.15
N ALA A 26 5.60 -3.59 5.42
CA ALA A 26 5.56 -4.12 6.78
C ALA A 26 6.56 -3.41 7.71
N LEU A 27 7.73 -2.99 7.21
CA LEU A 27 8.70 -2.21 7.98
C LEU A 27 8.18 -0.81 8.33
N ILE A 28 7.45 -0.16 7.45
CA ILE A 28 6.78 1.12 7.74
C ILE A 28 5.88 1.00 8.97
N GLU A 29 5.17 -0.12 9.10
CA GLU A 29 4.27 -0.37 10.22
C GLU A 29 5.00 -0.76 11.52
N THR A 30 6.17 -1.41 11.44
CA THR A 30 6.83 -2.06 12.58
C THR A 30 8.12 -1.39 13.04
N ALA A 31 8.83 -0.68 12.16
CA ALA A 31 10.13 -0.06 12.42
C ALA A 31 10.05 1.47 12.54
N ARG A 32 8.92 2.01 12.98
CA ARG A 32 8.71 3.45 13.16
C ARG A 32 9.78 4.07 14.04
N GLY A 33 10.25 5.26 13.61
CA GLY A 33 11.21 6.05 14.38
C GLY A 33 12.66 5.55 14.27
N THR A 34 12.94 4.60 13.40
CA THR A 34 14.31 4.22 13.09
C THR A 34 14.89 5.14 12.01
N GLU A 35 16.17 5.48 12.15
CA GLU A 35 16.89 6.36 11.21
C GLU A 35 16.99 5.70 9.82
N GLU A 36 17.22 4.40 9.77
CA GLU A 36 17.32 3.64 8.53
C GLU A 36 16.01 3.63 7.73
N LEU A 37 14.85 3.60 8.41
CA LEU A 37 13.57 3.72 7.73
C LEU A 37 13.35 5.14 7.19
N ALA A 38 13.73 6.16 7.96
CA ALA A 38 13.66 7.55 7.52
C ALA A 38 14.50 7.77 6.27
N ASP A 39 15.74 7.28 6.26
CA ASP A 39 16.62 7.37 5.09
C ASP A 39 16.02 6.70 3.84
N LEU A 40 15.42 5.52 3.98
CA LEU A 40 14.75 4.83 2.87
C LEU A 40 13.59 5.65 2.31
N LEU A 41 12.77 6.24 3.19
CA LEU A 41 11.62 7.05 2.80
C LEU A 41 12.06 8.36 2.13
N ASP A 42 13.09 9.01 2.64
CA ASP A 42 13.65 10.23 2.05
C ASP A 42 14.21 9.96 0.65
N MET A 43 14.92 8.85 0.48
CA MET A 43 15.42 8.43 -0.84
C MET A 43 14.28 8.11 -1.81
N ALA A 44 13.21 7.49 -1.35
CA ALA A 44 12.04 7.20 -2.18
C ALA A 44 11.30 8.49 -2.59
N ALA A 45 11.14 9.42 -1.66
CA ALA A 45 10.50 10.71 -1.89
C ALA A 45 11.31 11.63 -2.81
N ALA A 46 12.64 11.52 -2.81
CA ALA A 46 13.53 12.33 -3.67
C ALA A 46 13.43 11.96 -5.16
N ASP A 47 12.99 10.73 -5.49
CA ASP A 47 12.89 10.24 -6.87
C ASP A 47 11.57 9.50 -7.11
N PRO A 48 10.40 10.18 -7.04
CA PRO A 48 9.11 9.57 -7.26
C PRO A 48 8.97 9.13 -8.72
N LYS A 49 8.50 7.90 -8.93
CA LYS A 49 8.31 7.31 -10.27
C LYS A 49 6.84 7.15 -10.65
N ALA A 50 5.93 7.30 -9.69
CA ALA A 50 4.54 7.03 -9.90
C ALA A 50 3.66 8.29 -9.79
N HIS A 51 2.55 8.28 -10.51
CA HIS A 51 1.45 9.19 -10.23
C HIS A 51 0.56 8.59 -9.13
N VAL A 52 0.23 9.39 -8.14
CA VAL A 52 -0.63 8.97 -7.02
C VAL A 52 -2.00 9.61 -7.18
N ALA A 53 -3.03 8.76 -7.21
CA ALA A 53 -4.44 9.18 -7.23
C ALA A 53 -5.12 8.76 -5.94
N GLY A 54 -5.74 9.70 -5.22
CA GLY A 54 -6.53 9.42 -4.02
C GLY A 54 -8.01 9.33 -4.33
N LEU A 55 -8.66 8.22 -3.94
CA LEU A 55 -10.10 8.03 -4.02
C LEU A 55 -10.68 8.11 -2.60
N THR A 56 -11.59 9.04 -2.39
CA THR A 56 -12.27 9.22 -1.11
C THR A 56 -13.78 9.36 -1.31
N GLY A 57 -14.53 9.01 -0.29
CA GLY A 57 -15.99 9.10 -0.29
C GLY A 57 -16.63 8.14 0.70
N PRO A 58 -17.94 8.29 0.99
CA PRO A 58 -18.66 7.42 1.89
C PRO A 58 -18.76 5.97 1.38
N PRO A 59 -19.08 5.01 2.25
CA PRO A 59 -19.32 3.62 1.82
C PRO A 59 -20.44 3.54 0.78
N GLY A 60 -20.31 2.62 -0.18
CA GLY A 60 -21.36 2.31 -1.15
C GLY A 60 -21.49 3.28 -2.34
N VAL A 61 -20.58 4.25 -2.51
CA VAL A 61 -20.62 5.18 -3.66
C VAL A 61 -19.93 4.66 -4.91
N GLY A 62 -19.31 3.48 -4.86
CA GLY A 62 -18.67 2.87 -6.03
C GLY A 62 -17.14 3.06 -6.11
N LYS A 63 -16.46 3.40 -5.00
CA LYS A 63 -14.99 3.52 -4.96
C LYS A 63 -14.29 2.26 -5.44
N SER A 64 -14.67 1.09 -4.93
CA SER A 64 -14.06 -0.19 -5.33
C SER A 64 -14.35 -0.52 -6.80
N THR A 65 -15.53 -0.20 -7.31
CA THR A 65 -15.90 -0.38 -8.72
C THR A 65 -15.03 0.50 -9.62
N LEU A 66 -14.84 1.76 -9.25
CA LEU A 66 -13.96 2.67 -9.98
C LEU A 66 -12.51 2.21 -9.92
N THR A 67 -12.02 1.81 -8.74
CA THR A 67 -10.66 1.28 -8.57
C THR A 67 -10.41 0.08 -9.48
N ASN A 68 -11.33 -0.88 -9.54
CA ASN A 68 -11.22 -2.04 -10.41
C ASN A 68 -11.22 -1.65 -11.90
N ALA A 69 -12.00 -0.65 -12.29
CA ALA A 69 -12.02 -0.15 -13.66
C ALA A 69 -10.68 0.53 -14.03
N LEU A 70 -10.13 1.34 -13.13
CA LEU A 70 -8.83 1.99 -13.33
C LEU A 70 -7.70 0.97 -13.42
N ILE A 71 -7.67 -0.03 -12.55
CA ILE A 71 -6.67 -1.11 -12.60
C ILE A 71 -6.72 -1.78 -13.98
N ARG A 72 -7.90 -2.16 -14.46
CA ARG A 72 -8.04 -2.80 -15.78
C ARG A 72 -7.57 -1.91 -16.92
N ASP A 73 -7.92 -0.63 -16.88
CA ASP A 73 -7.52 0.33 -17.93
C ASP A 73 -5.99 0.50 -17.96
N TRP A 74 -5.36 0.72 -16.83
CA TRP A 74 -3.90 0.88 -16.75
C TRP A 74 -3.16 -0.42 -17.10
N ARG A 75 -3.66 -1.57 -16.65
CA ARG A 75 -3.06 -2.86 -17.01
C ARG A 75 -3.20 -3.18 -18.49
N SER A 76 -4.25 -2.76 -19.15
CA SER A 76 -4.39 -2.89 -20.61
C SER A 76 -3.35 -2.09 -21.41
N LYS A 77 -2.71 -1.13 -20.75
CA LYS A 77 -1.62 -0.29 -21.29
C LYS A 77 -0.24 -0.74 -20.80
N ASP A 78 -0.15 -1.92 -20.20
CA ASP A 78 1.07 -2.47 -19.56
C ASP A 78 1.66 -1.62 -18.42
N GLU A 79 0.87 -0.71 -17.85
CA GLU A 79 1.29 0.07 -16.69
C GLU A 79 1.20 -0.76 -15.41
N THR A 80 2.12 -0.55 -14.48
CA THR A 80 2.10 -1.18 -13.15
C THR A 80 1.24 -0.37 -12.19
N VAL A 81 0.47 -1.05 -11.33
CA VAL A 81 -0.50 -0.43 -10.42
C VAL A 81 -0.29 -0.92 -9.00
N GLY A 82 -0.06 0.02 -8.09
CA GLY A 82 -0.12 -0.22 -6.64
C GLY A 82 -1.39 0.35 -6.05
N VAL A 83 -2.08 -0.42 -5.21
CA VAL A 83 -3.27 0.04 -4.50
C VAL A 83 -3.06 -0.08 -3.00
N ILE A 84 -3.17 1.02 -2.29
CA ILE A 84 -3.23 1.06 -0.84
C ILE A 84 -4.69 1.31 -0.44
N ALA A 85 -5.34 0.28 0.08
CA ALA A 85 -6.69 0.37 0.62
C ALA A 85 -6.63 0.71 2.11
N VAL A 86 -7.20 1.84 2.49
CA VAL A 86 -7.23 2.29 3.88
C VAL A 86 -8.59 2.02 4.49
N ASP A 87 -8.63 1.22 5.54
CA ASP A 87 -9.86 0.89 6.26
C ASP A 87 -9.97 1.71 7.55
N PRO A 88 -10.97 2.60 7.66
CA PRO A 88 -11.19 3.40 8.85
C PRO A 88 -11.74 2.59 10.04
N SER A 89 -12.28 1.40 9.83
CA SER A 89 -13.04 0.65 10.84
C SER A 89 -12.20 -0.35 11.65
N SER A 90 -10.90 -0.41 11.48
CA SER A 90 -10.03 -1.47 12.02
C SER A 90 -9.99 -1.57 13.56
N ARG A 91 -10.44 -0.57 14.30
CA ARG A 91 -10.51 -0.62 15.77
C ARG A 91 -11.67 -1.46 16.33
N ALA A 92 -12.80 -1.51 15.61
CA ALA A 92 -14.03 -2.12 16.16
C ALA A 92 -14.20 -3.59 15.78
N THR A 93 -13.59 -4.08 14.72
CA THR A 93 -13.95 -5.37 14.13
C THR A 93 -12.80 -6.33 13.87
N GLY A 94 -11.55 -5.97 14.05
CA GLY A 94 -10.38 -6.85 13.87
C GLY A 94 -10.29 -7.64 12.55
N GLY A 95 -11.31 -7.56 11.69
CA GLY A 95 -11.45 -8.33 10.45
C GLY A 95 -11.88 -7.53 9.22
N ALA A 96 -12.15 -6.24 9.36
CA ALA A 96 -12.65 -5.40 8.25
C ALA A 96 -11.62 -5.20 7.12
N LEU A 97 -10.33 -5.38 7.39
CA LEU A 97 -9.24 -5.34 6.40
C LEU A 97 -9.40 -6.37 5.26
N LEU A 98 -10.16 -7.44 5.48
CA LEU A 98 -10.39 -8.47 4.47
C LEU A 98 -11.53 -8.10 3.50
N GLY A 99 -12.48 -7.24 3.91
CA GLY A 99 -13.65 -6.90 3.12
C GLY A 99 -13.34 -6.09 1.86
N ASP A 100 -12.50 -5.06 1.95
CA ASP A 100 -12.13 -4.23 0.81
C ASP A 100 -11.19 -4.96 -0.15
N ARG A 101 -10.26 -5.76 0.37
CA ARG A 101 -9.38 -6.59 -0.46
C ARG A 101 -10.14 -7.68 -1.21
N ALA A 102 -11.15 -8.29 -0.59
CA ALA A 102 -12.00 -9.29 -1.23
C ALA A 102 -12.87 -8.72 -2.36
N ARG A 103 -13.13 -7.40 -2.36
CA ARG A 103 -13.87 -6.70 -3.41
C ARG A 103 -13.00 -6.28 -4.59
N MET A 104 -11.68 -6.27 -4.43
CA MET A 104 -10.75 -5.96 -5.52
C MET A 104 -10.49 -7.22 -6.34
N GLN A 105 -11.09 -7.27 -7.52
CA GLN A 105 -10.91 -8.35 -8.49
C GLN A 105 -9.59 -8.16 -9.24
N THR A 106 -8.50 -8.61 -8.64
CA THR A 106 -7.20 -8.61 -9.28
C THR A 106 -6.74 -10.04 -9.49
N ASP A 107 -6.09 -10.30 -10.63
CA ASP A 107 -5.43 -11.56 -10.88
C ASP A 107 -4.19 -11.67 -9.97
N PRO A 108 -4.12 -12.68 -9.08
CA PRO A 108 -2.96 -12.86 -8.20
C PRO A 108 -1.66 -13.12 -8.98
N ASP A 109 -1.75 -13.67 -10.18
CA ASP A 109 -0.62 -13.98 -11.05
C ASP A 109 -0.14 -12.77 -11.87
N ASP A 110 -0.93 -11.71 -11.95
CA ASP A 110 -0.50 -10.48 -12.61
C ASP A 110 0.59 -9.77 -11.78
N LYS A 111 1.82 -9.83 -12.29
CA LYS A 111 2.98 -9.21 -11.64
C LYS A 111 2.93 -7.68 -11.65
N GLY A 112 2.11 -7.09 -12.51
CA GLY A 112 1.96 -5.65 -12.64
C GLY A 112 0.96 -5.02 -11.66
N VAL A 113 0.27 -5.81 -10.82
CA VAL A 113 -0.66 -5.29 -9.82
C VAL A 113 -0.24 -5.69 -8.41
N TYR A 114 -0.21 -4.73 -7.52
CA TYR A 114 -0.02 -4.95 -6.09
C TYR A 114 -1.12 -4.29 -5.28
N VAL A 115 -1.74 -5.02 -4.37
CA VAL A 115 -2.80 -4.50 -3.49
C VAL A 115 -2.44 -4.79 -2.03
N ARG A 116 -2.50 -3.76 -1.20
CA ARG A 116 -2.34 -3.88 0.25
C ARG A 116 -3.41 -3.11 0.98
N SER A 117 -3.95 -3.71 2.03
CA SER A 117 -4.81 -3.03 2.99
C SER A 117 -3.98 -2.53 4.17
N MET A 118 -4.20 -1.30 4.58
CA MET A 118 -3.56 -0.67 5.73
C MET A 118 -4.63 -0.13 6.69
N ALA A 119 -4.36 -0.21 7.99
CA ALA A 119 -5.24 0.32 9.01
C ALA A 119 -5.13 1.85 9.11
N ALA A 120 -6.23 2.54 9.28
CA ALA A 120 -6.27 4.00 9.44
C ALA A 120 -5.74 4.50 10.79
N ARG A 121 -5.42 3.62 11.73
CA ARG A 121 -4.87 3.89 13.07
C ARG A 121 -5.15 5.31 13.60
N ASP A 122 -6.20 5.44 14.41
CA ASP A 122 -6.46 6.59 15.30
C ASP A 122 -6.59 8.00 14.71
N ARG A 123 -6.54 8.18 13.39
CA ARG A 123 -6.75 9.49 12.77
C ARG A 123 -8.16 9.64 12.20
N LEU A 124 -8.84 10.68 12.66
CA LEU A 124 -10.04 11.21 12.02
C LEU A 124 -9.63 11.74 10.62
N GLY A 125 -10.17 11.12 9.56
CA GLY A 125 -9.82 11.51 8.19
C GLY A 125 -9.25 10.39 7.32
N GLY A 126 -9.02 9.21 7.89
CA GLY A 126 -8.80 7.98 7.12
C GLY A 126 -7.36 7.67 6.72
N LEU A 127 -6.42 8.61 6.81
CA LEU A 127 -5.01 8.37 6.50
C LEU A 127 -4.16 8.32 7.76
N SER A 128 -3.45 7.22 7.98
CA SER A 128 -2.40 7.14 8.99
C SER A 128 -1.05 7.63 8.43
N ASP A 129 -0.10 7.92 9.31
CA ASP A 129 1.26 8.27 8.91
C ASP A 129 1.90 7.14 8.09
N ASP A 130 1.55 5.88 8.37
CA ASP A 130 2.01 4.72 7.61
C ASP A 130 1.49 4.74 6.17
N THR A 131 0.27 5.21 5.95
CA THR A 131 -0.31 5.35 4.61
C THR A 131 0.39 6.44 3.81
N VAL A 132 0.78 7.53 4.46
CA VAL A 132 1.53 8.61 3.80
C VAL A 132 2.93 8.15 3.43
N ALA A 133 3.56 7.29 4.25
CA ALA A 133 4.88 6.73 4.00
C ALA A 133 4.88 5.61 2.94
N ALA A 134 3.73 4.96 2.72
CA ALA A 134 3.61 3.84 1.78
C ALA A 134 3.50 4.31 0.33
#